data_80c9d0ba60bd746f3358c2c29ea67893
#
_entry.id   80c9d0ba60bd746f3358c2c29ea67893
#
_cell.length_a   1.000
_cell.length_b   1.000
_cell.length_c   1.000
_cell.angle_alpha   90.00
_cell.angle_beta   90.00
_cell.angle_gamma   90.00
#
_symmetry.space_group_name_H-M   'P 1'
#
loop_
_entity.id
_entity.type
_entity.pdbx_description
1 polymer ?
#
loop_
_entity_poly.entity_id
_entity_poly.type
_entity_poly.pdbx_seq_one_letter_code
_entity_poly.pdbx_strand_id
1 'polypeptide(L)'
;MSAITAKASRKMKKYAVLTREPRCFLGSFDFSWEQRKLGDIADIVGGGTPSTGNQSYWDGDIDWYAPAEIADQIYVNSSQKKITGLGYENSSAKMLPPGTVLFTSRAGIGKTAILTRKGCTNQGFQSIVPHRGELDSYFIFSRTEELKRYGELVGAGSTFVEVSGKQMAVMELMMPPTMREQQTIGGFFQQLDHLITLHQRKPFLMKWRTSDANRNQTNRLVL
;
A
#
# COMPACT_ATOMS: atom_id res chain seq x y z
N MET A 1 -7.67 11.23 -22.63
CA MET A 1 -7.39 11.03 -21.19
C MET A 1 -7.75 9.60 -20.83
N SER A 2 -6.79 8.77 -20.42
CA SER A 2 -7.01 7.34 -20.20
C SER A 2 -7.81 7.10 -18.91
N ALA A 3 -8.55 5.98 -18.85
CA ALA A 3 -9.33 5.55 -17.68
C ALA A 3 -8.47 5.44 -16.40
N ILE A 4 -7.16 5.24 -16.56
CA ILE A 4 -6.17 5.15 -15.47
C ILE A 4 -5.98 6.52 -14.79
N THR A 5 -5.91 7.61 -15.56
CA THR A 5 -5.76 8.98 -15.04
C THR A 5 -7.00 9.45 -14.29
N ALA A 6 -8.18 9.05 -14.74
CA ALA A 6 -9.45 9.36 -14.07
C ALA A 6 -9.60 8.58 -12.75
N LYS A 7 -9.06 7.35 -12.67
CA LYS A 7 -9.10 6.49 -11.48
C LYS A 7 -8.16 7.02 -10.38
N ALA A 8 -6.95 7.44 -10.74
CA ALA A 8 -6.00 8.09 -9.83
C ALA A 8 -6.55 9.42 -9.28
N SER A 9 -7.18 10.25 -10.15
CA SER A 9 -7.78 11.52 -9.75
C SER A 9 -8.96 11.35 -8.77
N ARG A 10 -9.76 10.29 -8.90
CA ARG A 10 -10.86 10.00 -7.95
C ARG A 10 -10.34 9.51 -6.60
N LYS A 11 -9.29 8.67 -6.59
CA LYS A 11 -8.62 8.22 -5.35
C LYS A 11 -8.02 9.42 -4.59
N MET A 12 -7.36 10.34 -5.31
CA MET A 12 -6.78 11.56 -4.73
C MET A 12 -7.82 12.49 -4.09
N LYS A 13 -8.99 12.69 -4.73
CA LYS A 13 -10.06 13.54 -4.17
C LYS A 13 -10.67 12.96 -2.88
N LYS A 14 -10.74 11.63 -2.77
CA LYS A 14 -11.26 10.93 -1.60
C LYS A 14 -10.40 11.20 -0.34
N TYR A 15 -9.08 11.23 -0.48
CA TYR A 15 -8.16 11.44 0.65
C TYR A 15 -7.87 12.92 0.96
N ALA A 16 -7.99 13.81 -0.02
CA ALA A 16 -7.73 15.23 0.15
C ALA A 16 -8.79 15.96 0.99
N VAL A 17 -10.01 15.45 1.07
CA VAL A 17 -11.12 16.08 1.81
C VAL A 17 -10.96 15.92 3.34
N LEU A 18 -10.25 14.88 3.79
CA LEU A 18 -10.12 14.54 5.22
C LEU A 18 -8.86 15.12 5.90
N THR A 19 -7.97 15.77 5.14
CA THR A 19 -6.76 16.40 5.70
C THR A 19 -6.96 17.84 6.16
N ARG A 20 -8.16 18.43 5.93
CA ARG A 20 -8.54 19.77 6.41
C ARG A 20 -9.64 19.64 7.45
N GLU A 21 -9.28 19.62 8.71
CA GLU A 21 -10.13 19.65 9.92
C GLU A 21 -11.10 18.44 10.09
N PRO A 22 -10.76 17.46 10.94
CA PRO A 22 -11.57 16.27 11.19
C PRO A 22 -12.81 16.50 12.10
N ARG A 23 -13.16 17.76 12.43
CA ARG A 23 -14.20 18.07 13.43
C ARG A 23 -15.63 17.67 13.06
N CYS A 24 -15.93 17.30 11.82
CA CYS A 24 -17.33 17.22 11.37
C CYS A 24 -17.88 15.81 11.12
N PHE A 25 -17.12 14.70 11.21
CA PHE A 25 -17.62 13.44 10.66
C PHE A 25 -17.86 12.28 11.65
N LEU A 26 -17.29 12.33 12.86
CA LEU A 26 -17.44 11.26 13.85
C LEU A 26 -17.71 11.86 15.21
N GLY A 27 -18.96 11.89 15.65
CA GLY A 27 -19.45 12.46 16.89
C GLY A 27 -18.45 12.45 18.04
N SER A 28 -18.25 13.61 18.65
CA SER A 28 -17.51 13.93 19.90
C SER A 28 -16.25 13.10 20.19
N PHE A 29 -15.22 13.19 19.35
CA PHE A 29 -13.84 12.95 19.77
C PHE A 29 -13.27 14.33 20.18
N ASP A 30 -13.15 14.55 21.46
CA ASP A 30 -12.75 15.82 22.07
C ASP A 30 -11.23 15.92 22.28
N PHE A 31 -10.43 15.19 21.47
CA PHE A 31 -8.99 15.18 21.54
C PHE A 31 -8.37 15.78 20.28
N SER A 32 -7.50 16.77 20.48
CA SER A 32 -6.69 17.31 19.39
C SER A 32 -5.69 16.26 18.89
N TRP A 33 -5.57 16.10 17.58
CA TRP A 33 -4.54 15.26 16.99
C TRP A 33 -3.15 15.81 17.33
N GLU A 34 -2.20 14.92 17.53
CA GLU A 34 -0.83 15.23 17.92
C GLU A 34 0.12 15.06 16.71
N GLN A 35 1.10 15.94 16.63
CA GLN A 35 2.16 15.79 15.66
C GLN A 35 3.19 14.78 16.17
N ARG A 36 3.39 13.69 15.42
CA ARG A 36 4.36 12.62 15.76
C ARG A 36 5.26 12.32 14.57
N LYS A 37 6.51 11.99 14.81
CA LYS A 37 7.41 11.50 13.78
C LYS A 37 7.08 10.05 13.46
N LEU A 38 7.14 9.68 12.17
CA LEU A 38 6.86 8.31 11.74
C LEU A 38 7.78 7.29 12.42
N GLY A 39 9.07 7.64 12.62
CA GLY A 39 10.03 6.78 13.30
C GLY A 39 9.79 6.60 14.81
N ASP A 40 8.91 7.41 15.44
CA ASP A 40 8.52 7.23 16.84
C ASP A 40 7.42 6.16 17.00
N ILE A 41 6.70 5.85 15.92
CA ILE A 41 5.52 4.97 15.91
C ILE A 41 5.65 3.76 14.98
N ALA A 42 6.74 3.67 14.22
CA ALA A 42 7.04 2.57 13.30
C ALA A 42 8.54 2.44 13.06
N ASP A 43 9.00 1.22 12.82
CA ASP A 43 10.33 1.00 12.25
C ASP A 43 10.31 1.20 10.73
N ILE A 44 11.30 1.91 10.21
CA ILE A 44 11.48 2.07 8.76
C ILE A 44 12.57 1.09 8.30
N VAL A 45 12.15 0.09 7.55
CA VAL A 45 13.00 -1.04 7.16
C VAL A 45 13.24 -1.04 5.66
N GLY A 46 14.51 -0.86 5.27
CA GLY A 46 14.95 -1.03 3.88
C GLY A 46 15.04 -2.52 3.50
N GLY A 47 14.86 -2.80 2.22
CA GLY A 47 14.99 -4.16 1.69
C GLY A 47 16.38 -4.49 1.17
N GLY A 48 16.55 -5.71 0.69
CA GLY A 48 17.79 -6.21 0.10
C GLY A 48 17.53 -7.25 -0.98
N THR A 49 18.54 -7.48 -1.80
CA THR A 49 18.49 -8.44 -2.92
C THR A 49 19.62 -9.45 -2.78
N PRO A 50 19.31 -10.76 -2.73
CA PRO A 50 20.34 -11.78 -2.84
C PRO A 50 21.07 -11.68 -4.18
N SER A 51 22.31 -12.19 -4.24
CA SER A 51 23.06 -12.23 -5.49
C SER A 51 22.25 -12.92 -6.60
N THR A 52 21.99 -12.19 -7.67
CA THR A 52 21.24 -12.71 -8.82
C THR A 52 22.02 -13.76 -9.63
N GLY A 53 23.33 -13.77 -9.49
CA GLY A 53 24.21 -14.77 -10.13
C GLY A 53 24.22 -16.13 -9.44
N ASN A 54 23.66 -16.26 -8.25
CA ASN A 54 23.57 -17.52 -7.53
C ASN A 54 22.15 -18.08 -7.54
N GLN A 55 21.91 -19.07 -8.36
CA GLN A 55 20.59 -19.66 -8.55
C GLN A 55 20.05 -20.36 -7.29
N SER A 56 20.92 -20.83 -6.39
CA SER A 56 20.51 -21.45 -5.13
C SER A 56 19.85 -20.49 -4.13
N TYR A 57 19.91 -19.18 -4.38
CA TYR A 57 19.27 -18.15 -3.55
C TYR A 57 17.82 -17.87 -3.94
N TRP A 58 17.37 -18.39 -5.09
CA TRP A 58 16.07 -18.08 -5.69
C TRP A 58 15.15 -19.30 -5.74
N ASP A 59 13.88 -19.05 -6.07
CA ASP A 59 12.84 -20.06 -6.24
C ASP A 59 12.54 -20.90 -4.98
N GLY A 60 12.73 -20.29 -3.79
CA GLY A 60 12.38 -20.88 -2.51
C GLY A 60 10.93 -20.60 -2.09
N ASP A 61 10.71 -20.52 -0.77
CA ASP A 61 9.40 -20.36 -0.15
C ASP A 61 9.20 -19.00 0.52
N ILE A 62 10.24 -18.16 0.60
CA ILE A 62 10.17 -16.81 1.19
C ILE A 62 9.75 -15.81 0.13
N ASP A 63 8.61 -15.15 0.35
CA ASP A 63 8.14 -14.09 -0.53
C ASP A 63 9.12 -12.91 -0.56
N TRP A 64 9.49 -12.47 -1.77
CA TRP A 64 10.41 -11.37 -2.00
C TRP A 64 9.84 -10.40 -3.04
N TYR A 65 9.39 -9.24 -2.57
CA TYR A 65 8.66 -8.27 -3.37
C TYR A 65 9.57 -7.27 -4.07
N ALA A 66 9.27 -6.97 -5.32
CA ALA A 66 9.86 -5.89 -6.09
C ALA A 66 8.85 -4.74 -6.29
N PRO A 67 9.29 -3.46 -6.46
CA PRO A 67 8.39 -2.31 -6.64
C PRO A 67 7.40 -2.46 -7.81
N ALA A 68 7.77 -3.20 -8.86
CA ALA A 68 6.91 -3.46 -10.00
C ALA A 68 5.66 -4.28 -9.65
N GLU A 69 5.71 -5.04 -8.56
CA GLU A 69 4.58 -5.86 -8.09
C GLU A 69 3.54 -5.05 -7.31
N ILE A 70 3.93 -3.84 -6.86
CA ILE A 70 3.01 -2.95 -6.15
C ILE A 70 2.25 -2.09 -7.17
N ALA A 71 0.96 -2.41 -7.31
CA ALA A 71 0.04 -1.72 -8.20
C ALA A 71 -1.08 -1.04 -7.39
N ASP A 72 -2.34 -1.25 -7.77
CA ASP A 72 -3.51 -0.65 -7.10
C ASP A 72 -4.10 -1.53 -5.97
N GLN A 73 -3.49 -2.68 -5.67
CA GLN A 73 -3.94 -3.57 -4.60
C GLN A 73 -3.66 -2.98 -3.22
N ILE A 74 -4.56 -3.23 -2.29
CA ILE A 74 -4.41 -2.83 -0.88
C ILE A 74 -3.52 -3.83 -0.14
N TYR A 75 -3.73 -5.11 -0.39
CA TYR A 75 -3.03 -6.21 0.26
C TYR A 75 -2.20 -7.02 -0.72
N VAL A 76 -1.06 -7.49 -0.25
CA VAL A 76 -0.21 -8.46 -0.94
C VAL A 76 -0.01 -9.70 -0.07
N ASN A 77 -0.17 -10.88 -0.66
CA ASN A 77 -0.13 -12.16 0.04
C ASN A 77 0.87 -13.16 -0.57
N SER A 78 1.41 -12.87 -1.73
CA SER A 78 2.45 -13.64 -2.40
C SER A 78 3.19 -12.77 -3.40
N SER A 79 4.47 -12.99 -3.54
CA SER A 79 5.33 -12.34 -4.53
C SER A 79 5.49 -13.22 -5.78
N GLN A 80 5.85 -12.60 -6.89
CA GLN A 80 6.17 -13.30 -8.13
C GLN A 80 7.50 -14.07 -8.02
N LYS A 81 8.49 -13.44 -7.36
CA LYS A 81 9.79 -14.06 -7.09
C LYS A 81 9.89 -14.43 -5.63
N LYS A 82 10.53 -15.54 -5.35
CA LYS A 82 10.80 -16.02 -4.00
C LYS A 82 12.28 -16.23 -3.80
N ILE A 83 12.72 -16.15 -2.56
CA ILE A 83 14.09 -16.47 -2.18
C ILE A 83 14.11 -17.69 -1.26
N THR A 84 15.23 -18.39 -1.26
CA THR A 84 15.48 -19.51 -0.33
C THR A 84 15.92 -18.98 1.03
N GLY A 85 15.91 -19.83 2.08
CA GLY A 85 16.53 -19.53 3.36
C GLY A 85 18.01 -19.14 3.20
N LEU A 86 18.74 -19.84 2.33
CA LEU A 86 20.13 -19.53 2.02
C LEU A 86 20.28 -18.14 1.37
N GLY A 87 19.39 -17.78 0.45
CA GLY A 87 19.35 -16.44 -0.16
C GLY A 87 19.06 -15.35 0.86
N TYR A 88 18.15 -15.61 1.80
CA TYR A 88 17.87 -14.71 2.90
C TYR A 88 19.09 -14.47 3.79
N GLU A 89 19.75 -15.53 4.25
CA GLU A 89 20.91 -15.46 5.14
C GLU A 89 22.13 -14.80 4.49
N ASN A 90 22.28 -14.94 3.17
CA ASN A 90 23.41 -14.37 2.39
C ASN A 90 23.05 -13.05 1.71
N SER A 91 22.08 -12.32 2.23
CA SER A 91 21.69 -11.00 1.69
C SER A 91 21.39 -10.00 2.79
N SER A 92 21.19 -8.72 2.39
CA SER A 92 20.71 -7.67 3.28
C SER A 92 19.17 -7.63 3.40
N ALA A 93 18.46 -8.61 2.82
CA ALA A 93 17.02 -8.71 2.96
C ALA A 93 16.60 -8.81 4.43
N LYS A 94 15.48 -8.20 4.78
CA LYS A 94 14.91 -8.25 6.13
C LYS A 94 13.53 -8.87 6.09
N MET A 95 13.27 -9.77 7.04
CA MET A 95 11.95 -10.37 7.20
C MET A 95 11.00 -9.36 7.83
N LEU A 96 9.93 -9.06 7.12
CA LEU A 96 8.88 -8.13 7.53
C LEU A 96 7.68 -8.92 8.04
N PRO A 97 7.06 -8.51 9.17
CA PRO A 97 5.88 -9.17 9.70
C PRO A 97 4.60 -8.80 8.90
N PRO A 98 3.51 -9.58 9.05
CA PRO A 98 2.19 -9.18 8.57
C PRO A 98 1.80 -7.82 9.18
N GLY A 99 1.02 -7.03 8.42
CA GLY A 99 0.63 -5.67 8.80
C GLY A 99 1.65 -4.60 8.42
N THR A 100 2.85 -4.97 7.96
CA THR A 100 3.82 -4.01 7.41
C THR A 100 3.24 -3.31 6.19
N VAL A 101 3.37 -1.99 6.13
CA VAL A 101 3.00 -1.20 4.95
C VAL A 101 4.25 -1.02 4.08
N LEU A 102 4.27 -1.71 2.95
CA LEU A 102 5.31 -1.53 1.94
C LEU A 102 5.18 -0.14 1.33
N PHE A 103 6.30 0.56 1.18
CA PHE A 103 6.37 1.86 0.53
C PHE A 103 7.53 1.89 -0.47
N THR A 104 7.23 2.12 -1.74
CA THR A 104 8.28 2.23 -2.77
C THR A 104 9.05 3.53 -2.60
N SER A 105 10.36 3.44 -2.41
CA SER A 105 11.26 4.57 -2.11
C SER A 105 11.98 5.15 -3.34
N ARG A 106 11.93 4.45 -4.48
CA ARG A 106 12.52 4.85 -5.77
C ARG A 106 11.76 4.25 -6.94
N ALA A 107 12.05 4.68 -8.16
CA ALA A 107 11.42 4.19 -9.41
C ALA A 107 9.88 4.21 -9.36
N GLY A 108 9.31 5.33 -8.96
CA GLY A 108 7.88 5.51 -8.72
C GLY A 108 7.55 5.54 -7.23
N ILE A 109 8.13 6.53 -6.53
CA ILE A 109 7.94 6.76 -5.09
C ILE A 109 6.46 6.80 -4.72
N GLY A 110 6.12 6.15 -3.60
CA GLY A 110 4.83 6.31 -2.95
C GLY A 110 3.77 5.30 -3.32
N LYS A 111 4.11 4.21 -4.01
CA LYS A 111 3.19 3.06 -4.07
C LYS A 111 3.22 2.32 -2.74
N THR A 112 2.06 1.92 -2.27
CA THR A 112 1.91 1.22 -0.99
C THR A 112 1.06 -0.02 -1.10
N ALA A 113 1.34 -1.00 -0.24
CA ALA A 113 0.48 -2.17 -0.02
C ALA A 113 0.73 -2.72 1.39
N ILE A 114 -0.24 -3.41 1.96
CA ILE A 114 -0.15 -4.05 3.29
C ILE A 114 0.22 -5.51 3.11
N LEU A 115 1.27 -5.98 3.78
CA LEU A 115 1.62 -7.39 3.85
C LEU A 115 0.58 -8.17 4.66
N THR A 116 0.04 -9.25 4.12
CA THR A 116 -0.84 -10.18 4.86
C THR A 116 -0.08 -11.34 5.51
N ARG A 117 1.14 -11.60 5.08
CA ARG A 117 2.02 -12.65 5.59
C ARG A 117 3.47 -12.16 5.57
N LYS A 118 4.36 -12.89 6.26
CA LYS A 118 5.79 -12.56 6.30
C LYS A 118 6.39 -12.55 4.89
N GLY A 119 7.32 -11.63 4.65
CA GLY A 119 8.03 -11.53 3.39
C GLY A 119 9.18 -10.55 3.45
N CYS A 120 9.99 -10.53 2.41
CA CYS A 120 11.11 -9.62 2.23
C CYS A 120 10.84 -8.68 1.06
N THR A 121 11.61 -7.59 0.97
CA THR A 121 11.56 -6.65 -0.15
C THR A 121 12.94 -6.42 -0.73
N ASN A 122 13.00 -5.98 -1.98
CA ASN A 122 14.26 -5.46 -2.53
C ASN A 122 14.58 -4.06 -1.96
N GLN A 123 15.74 -3.54 -2.30
CA GLN A 123 16.23 -2.23 -1.84
C GLN A 123 15.42 -1.02 -2.38
N GLY A 124 14.42 -1.22 -3.21
CA GLY A 124 13.52 -0.16 -3.70
C GLY A 124 12.38 0.18 -2.75
N PHE A 125 12.39 -0.37 -1.54
CA PHE A 125 11.40 -0.08 -0.51
C PHE A 125 12.00 0.54 0.74
N GLN A 126 11.20 1.36 1.40
CA GLN A 126 11.32 1.74 2.80
C GLN A 126 10.01 1.32 3.47
N SER A 127 10.01 0.10 4.00
CA SER A 127 8.80 -0.52 4.57
C SER A 127 8.53 0.03 5.95
N ILE A 128 7.27 0.36 6.23
CA ILE A 128 6.80 0.90 7.50
C ILE A 128 6.28 -0.28 8.33
N VAL A 129 6.97 -0.64 9.39
CA VAL A 129 6.58 -1.69 10.35
C VAL A 129 5.94 -1.03 11.55
N PRO A 130 4.61 -1.01 11.70
CA PRO A 130 3.94 -0.33 12.79
C PRO A 130 4.35 -0.87 14.15
N HIS A 131 4.65 0.00 15.11
CA HIS A 131 4.81 -0.38 16.51
C HIS A 131 3.45 -0.79 17.08
N ARG A 132 3.43 -1.92 17.79
CA ARG A 132 2.21 -2.47 18.38
C ARG A 132 1.62 -1.50 19.40
N GLY A 133 0.37 -1.11 19.22
CA GLY A 133 -0.34 -0.18 20.10
C GLY A 133 -0.07 1.29 19.81
N GLU A 134 0.79 1.63 18.82
CA GLU A 134 1.15 3.01 18.46
C GLU A 134 0.60 3.39 17.07
N LEU A 135 0.61 2.46 16.12
CA LEU A 135 0.20 2.72 14.74
C LEU A 135 -0.65 1.60 14.17
N ASP A 136 -1.79 1.95 13.60
CA ASP A 136 -2.65 1.03 12.84
C ASP A 136 -2.21 0.95 11.37
N SER A 137 -2.08 -0.27 10.86
CA SER A 137 -1.62 -0.53 9.49
C SER A 137 -2.53 0.07 8.42
N TYR A 138 -3.85 0.00 8.61
CA TYR A 138 -4.76 0.55 7.61
C TYR A 138 -4.86 2.07 7.72
N PHE A 139 -4.76 2.62 8.92
CA PHE A 139 -4.70 4.05 9.13
C PHE A 139 -3.51 4.67 8.36
N ILE A 140 -2.28 4.15 8.56
CA ILE A 140 -1.13 4.69 7.82
C ILE A 140 -1.21 4.41 6.32
N PHE A 141 -1.73 3.25 5.90
CA PHE A 141 -2.02 2.97 4.49
C PHE A 141 -3.00 3.98 3.90
N SER A 142 -4.02 4.42 4.64
CA SER A 142 -4.97 5.43 4.17
C SER A 142 -4.32 6.80 3.91
N ARG A 143 -3.12 7.04 4.47
CA ARG A 143 -2.31 8.26 4.31
C ARG A 143 -1.29 8.17 3.16
N THR A 144 -1.43 7.19 2.26
CA THR A 144 -0.50 6.95 1.12
C THR A 144 -0.17 8.21 0.33
N GLU A 145 -1.14 9.07 0.06
CA GLU A 145 -0.90 10.29 -0.72
C GLU A 145 -0.03 11.32 0.04
N GLU A 146 -0.11 11.34 1.35
CA GLU A 146 0.74 12.19 2.20
C GLU A 146 2.16 11.64 2.27
N LEU A 147 2.32 10.33 2.50
CA LEU A 147 3.59 9.63 2.44
C LEU A 147 4.28 9.84 1.09
N LYS A 148 3.53 9.74 0.00
CA LYS A 148 4.01 9.93 -1.36
C LYS A 148 4.52 11.36 -1.59
N ARG A 149 3.71 12.37 -1.26
CA ARG A 149 4.11 13.78 -1.42
C ARG A 149 5.38 14.10 -0.63
N TYR A 150 5.45 13.61 0.60
CA TYR A 150 6.65 13.77 1.42
C TYR A 150 7.86 13.09 0.77
N GLY A 151 7.73 11.81 0.36
CA GLY A 151 8.80 11.05 -0.27
C GLY A 151 9.29 11.69 -1.58
N GLU A 152 8.37 12.17 -2.42
CA GLU A 152 8.72 12.90 -3.65
C GLU A 152 9.45 14.22 -3.35
N LEU A 153 9.00 14.96 -2.34
CA LEU A 153 9.64 16.24 -1.94
C LEU A 153 11.07 16.04 -1.44
N VAL A 154 11.28 15.12 -0.50
CA VAL A 154 12.60 14.91 0.10
C VAL A 154 13.55 14.10 -0.79
N GLY A 155 13.00 13.26 -1.68
CA GLY A 155 13.75 12.47 -2.67
C GLY A 155 14.28 13.31 -3.85
N ALA A 156 13.64 14.43 -4.16
CA ALA A 156 13.99 15.28 -5.32
C ALA A 156 15.37 15.97 -5.21
N GLY A 157 15.98 15.97 -4.02
CA GLY A 157 17.29 16.62 -3.78
C GLY A 157 18.51 15.75 -4.11
N SER A 158 18.34 14.51 -4.58
CA SER A 158 19.44 13.59 -4.89
C SER A 158 19.59 13.36 -6.41
N THR A 159 20.79 12.99 -6.85
CA THR A 159 21.07 12.61 -8.26
C THR A 159 20.18 11.45 -8.73
N PHE A 160 19.77 10.58 -7.81
CA PHE A 160 18.75 9.55 -8.00
C PHE A 160 17.58 9.87 -7.08
N VAL A 161 16.39 10.06 -7.64
CA VAL A 161 15.18 10.34 -6.86
C VAL A 161 14.86 9.12 -5.98
N GLU A 162 15.30 9.20 -4.73
CA GLU A 162 15.11 8.14 -3.72
C GLU A 162 14.92 8.76 -2.34
N VAL A 163 14.00 8.24 -1.55
CA VAL A 163 13.82 8.59 -0.15
C VAL A 163 14.44 7.53 0.76
N SER A 164 15.32 7.95 1.65
CA SER A 164 15.98 7.07 2.62
C SER A 164 15.08 6.77 3.83
N GLY A 165 15.40 5.68 4.55
CA GLY A 165 14.72 5.33 5.80
C GLY A 165 14.83 6.43 6.85
N LYS A 166 15.99 7.13 6.93
CA LYS A 166 16.18 8.26 7.84
C LYS A 166 15.26 9.43 7.52
N GLN A 167 15.09 9.75 6.24
CA GLN A 167 14.15 10.79 5.82
C GLN A 167 12.71 10.39 6.12
N MET A 168 12.32 9.14 5.86
CA MET A 168 10.98 8.66 6.23
C MET A 168 10.74 8.70 7.74
N ALA A 169 11.73 8.34 8.56
CA ALA A 169 11.60 8.31 10.01
C ALA A 169 11.32 9.69 10.62
N VAL A 170 11.84 10.77 10.03
CA VAL A 170 11.61 12.14 10.52
C VAL A 170 10.36 12.81 9.94
N MET A 171 9.63 12.12 9.09
CA MET A 171 8.34 12.61 8.58
C MET A 171 7.37 12.85 9.72
N GLU A 172 6.83 14.04 9.78
CA GLU A 172 5.83 14.44 10.78
C GLU A 172 4.41 14.16 10.28
N LEU A 173 3.63 13.50 11.10
CA LEU A 173 2.25 13.12 10.83
C LEU A 173 1.33 13.63 11.94
N MET A 174 0.19 14.19 11.57
CA MET A 174 -0.88 14.44 12.52
C MET A 174 -1.58 13.13 12.84
N MET A 175 -1.54 12.73 14.11
CA MET A 175 -2.00 11.42 14.58
C MET A 175 -3.16 11.57 15.57
N PRO A 176 -4.20 10.72 15.46
CA PRO A 176 -5.19 10.60 16.52
C PRO A 176 -4.52 10.13 17.81
N PRO A 177 -4.94 10.64 18.97
CA PRO A 177 -4.31 10.32 20.25
C PRO A 177 -4.52 8.88 20.70
N THR A 178 -5.46 8.15 20.10
CA THR A 178 -5.78 6.77 20.50
C THR A 178 -5.76 5.79 19.33
N MET A 179 -5.30 4.57 19.59
CA MET A 179 -5.38 3.45 18.67
C MET A 179 -6.83 3.16 18.21
N ARG A 180 -7.79 3.34 19.11
CA ARG A 180 -9.21 3.14 18.79
C ARG A 180 -9.67 4.07 17.68
N GLU A 181 -9.25 5.33 17.74
CA GLU A 181 -9.59 6.31 16.72
C GLU A 181 -8.89 6.00 15.40
N GLN A 182 -7.58 5.64 15.41
CA GLN A 182 -6.87 5.18 14.23
C GLN A 182 -7.58 4.00 13.57
N GLN A 183 -7.96 2.98 14.35
CA GLN A 183 -8.69 1.79 13.87
C GLN A 183 -10.07 2.14 13.32
N THR A 184 -10.78 3.07 13.94
CA THR A 184 -12.09 3.54 13.46
C THR A 184 -11.94 4.23 12.10
N ILE A 185 -10.96 5.11 11.95
CA ILE A 185 -10.66 5.81 10.70
C ILE A 185 -10.18 4.81 9.64
N GLY A 186 -9.23 3.95 9.98
CA GLY A 186 -8.73 2.90 9.09
C GLY A 186 -9.84 1.98 8.60
N GLY A 187 -10.70 1.50 9.52
CA GLY A 187 -11.85 0.65 9.20
C GLY A 187 -12.87 1.33 8.30
N PHE A 188 -13.13 2.63 8.49
CA PHE A 188 -13.99 3.41 7.60
C PHE A 188 -13.43 3.44 6.17
N PHE A 189 -12.14 3.73 6.00
CA PHE A 189 -11.51 3.71 4.68
C PHE A 189 -11.50 2.32 4.06
N GLN A 190 -11.26 1.28 4.86
CA GLN A 190 -11.30 -0.11 4.39
C GLN A 190 -12.68 -0.47 3.82
N GLN A 191 -13.75 -0.07 4.49
CA GLN A 191 -15.12 -0.29 3.99
C GLN A 191 -15.40 0.48 2.70
N LEU A 192 -14.94 1.74 2.60
CA LEU A 192 -15.07 2.52 1.37
C LEU A 192 -14.32 1.90 0.20
N ASP A 193 -13.10 1.40 0.43
CA ASP A 193 -12.31 0.72 -0.61
C ASP A 193 -12.96 -0.58 -1.06
N HIS A 194 -13.57 -1.31 -0.14
CA HIS A 194 -14.36 -2.51 -0.46
C HIS A 194 -15.57 -2.17 -1.32
N LEU A 195 -16.36 -1.15 -0.96
CA LEU A 195 -17.52 -0.70 -1.75
C LEU A 195 -17.11 -0.23 -3.15
N ILE A 196 -16.01 0.51 -3.28
CA ILE A 196 -15.47 0.94 -4.58
C ILE A 196 -15.11 -0.27 -5.44
N THR A 197 -14.45 -1.27 -4.85
CA THR A 197 -14.05 -2.50 -5.55
C THR A 197 -15.28 -3.28 -6.03
N LEU A 198 -16.31 -3.42 -5.19
CA LEU A 198 -17.57 -4.07 -5.56
C LEU A 198 -18.29 -3.34 -6.70
N HIS A 199 -18.31 -2.00 -6.64
CA HIS A 199 -18.94 -1.18 -7.70
C HIS A 199 -18.22 -1.30 -9.04
N GLN A 200 -16.90 -1.42 -9.03
CA GLN A 200 -16.10 -1.60 -10.24
C GLN A 200 -16.28 -3.00 -10.88
N ARG A 201 -16.64 -4.02 -10.10
CA ARG A 201 -16.92 -5.38 -10.60
C ARG A 201 -18.31 -5.53 -11.25
N LYS A 202 -19.29 -4.73 -10.83
CA LYS A 202 -20.67 -4.81 -11.35
C LYS A 202 -20.80 -4.63 -12.86
N PRO A 203 -20.14 -3.69 -13.53
CA PRO A 203 -20.25 -3.50 -14.98
C PRO A 203 -19.76 -4.71 -15.80
N PHE A 204 -18.77 -5.44 -15.28
CA PHE A 204 -18.22 -6.62 -15.95
C PHE A 204 -19.23 -7.79 -15.96
N LEU A 205 -19.91 -8.02 -14.84
CA LEU A 205 -20.93 -9.07 -14.73
C LEU A 205 -22.19 -8.75 -15.57
N MET A 206 -22.56 -7.47 -15.70
CA MET A 206 -23.68 -7.07 -16.58
C MET A 206 -23.35 -7.28 -18.06
N LYS A 207 -22.13 -6.99 -18.51
CA LYS A 207 -21.68 -7.26 -19.88
C LYS A 207 -21.76 -8.74 -20.26
N TRP A 208 -21.41 -9.63 -19.33
CA TRP A 208 -21.53 -11.07 -19.55
C TRP A 208 -22.98 -11.52 -19.73
N ARG A 209 -23.88 -11.06 -18.86
CA ARG A 209 -25.31 -11.41 -18.94
C ARG A 209 -25.97 -10.94 -20.24
N THR A 210 -25.64 -9.78 -20.74
CA THR A 210 -26.17 -9.26 -22.00
C THR A 210 -25.58 -9.98 -23.22
N SER A 211 -24.32 -10.45 -23.16
CA SER A 211 -23.69 -11.23 -24.23
C SER A 211 -24.32 -12.62 -24.38
N ASP A 212 -24.63 -13.30 -23.25
CA ASP A 212 -25.24 -14.62 -23.28
C ASP A 212 -26.71 -14.56 -23.66
N ALA A 213 -27.44 -13.52 -23.28
CA ALA A 213 -28.83 -13.30 -23.71
C ALA A 213 -28.92 -13.10 -25.23
N ASN A 214 -28.00 -12.36 -25.85
CA ASN A 214 -27.95 -12.16 -27.30
C ASN A 214 -27.54 -13.43 -28.06
N ARG A 215 -26.67 -14.27 -27.52
CA ARG A 215 -26.32 -15.56 -28.14
C ARG A 215 -27.49 -16.55 -28.17
N ASN A 216 -28.34 -16.54 -27.16
CA ASN A 216 -29.52 -17.43 -27.08
C ASN A 216 -30.69 -16.96 -27.97
N GLN A 217 -30.74 -15.66 -28.35
CA GLN A 217 -31.75 -15.19 -29.31
C GLN A 217 -31.38 -15.51 -30.77
N THR A 218 -30.08 -15.48 -31.12
CA THR A 218 -29.64 -15.79 -32.49
C THR A 218 -29.79 -17.27 -32.82
N ASN A 219 -29.72 -18.17 -31.84
CA ASN A 219 -29.93 -19.61 -32.07
C ASN A 219 -31.41 -20.02 -32.12
N ARG A 220 -32.38 -19.13 -31.85
CA ARG A 220 -33.81 -19.42 -31.99
C ARG A 220 -34.42 -19.00 -33.34
N LEU A 221 -33.65 -18.33 -34.19
CA LEU A 221 -34.09 -17.85 -35.51
C LEU A 221 -33.60 -18.71 -36.69
N VAL A 222 -32.94 -19.87 -36.42
CA VAL A 222 -32.46 -20.81 -37.44
C VAL A 222 -33.02 -22.20 -37.14
N LEU A 223 -34.33 -22.31 -37.14
CA LEU A 223 -35.09 -23.59 -37.30
C LEU A 223 -36.36 -23.32 -38.07
#